data_97d81b7f244535aa5b459bc407888964
#
_entry.id   97d81b7f244535aa5b459bc407888964
#
_cell.length_a   1.000
_cell.length_b   1.000
_cell.length_c   1.000
_cell.angle_alpha   90.00
_cell.angle_beta   90.00
_cell.angle_gamma   90.00
#
_symmetry.space_group_name_H-M   'P 1'
#
loop_
_entity.id
_entity.type
_entity.pdbx_description
1 polymer ?
#
loop_
_entity_poly.entity_id
_entity_poly.type
_entity_poly.pdbx_seq_one_letter_code
_entity_poly.pdbx_strand_id
1 'polypeptide(L)'
;MERLKHLNIYFKEMYPIVPRLGLGVMIFLEIYFIVLLNHGVGKDVLLSFHPVEGQSALYSFFVQHDILGMLICSFTVFSFLLWLRIADDFKDYELDKRLFSFRPLPSGRVTKSDLRIFATILISFTLLMNFLFMKNFIFCFILYTYGSLMAVWFFQKHKIAKSLPLALVTHNPVQILLNLYVISYTIMKYKLPILDITNFMAVLTLYFPALIWEISRKIRAPEEETEYVTYSKLFGYKKCVRFVFILTWADICTNFILVWRLSRLSVLLLFLNAVWCSYCFYDYAKSPGRYRIVSRVERYTYIQESLMILTIVGFLIFGRI
;
A
#
# COMPACT_ATOMS: atom_id res chain seq x y z
N MET A 1 -28.07 0.85 -18.24
CA MET A 1 -27.98 2.22 -17.69
C MET A 1 -28.00 2.24 -16.15
N GLU A 2 -28.85 1.47 -15.50
CA GLU A 2 -28.99 1.46 -14.03
C GLU A 2 -27.70 1.03 -13.29
N ARG A 3 -27.05 -0.06 -13.71
CA ARG A 3 -25.76 -0.50 -13.13
C ARG A 3 -24.66 0.56 -13.18
N LEU A 4 -24.57 1.32 -14.26
CA LEU A 4 -23.59 2.41 -14.36
C LEU A 4 -23.88 3.54 -13.37
N LYS A 5 -25.15 3.83 -13.09
CA LYS A 5 -25.54 4.79 -12.05
C LYS A 5 -25.15 4.29 -10.67
N HIS A 6 -25.40 3.01 -10.36
CA HIS A 6 -25.00 2.38 -9.10
C HIS A 6 -23.48 2.44 -8.90
N LEU A 7 -22.69 2.08 -9.92
CA LEU A 7 -21.23 2.14 -9.85
C LEU A 7 -20.74 3.59 -9.67
N ASN A 8 -21.36 4.56 -10.33
CA ASN A 8 -21.01 5.98 -10.15
C ASN A 8 -21.26 6.45 -8.71
N ILE A 9 -22.37 6.03 -8.09
CA ILE A 9 -22.65 6.31 -6.67
C ILE A 9 -21.55 5.69 -5.78
N TYR A 10 -21.21 4.41 -6.01
CA TYR A 10 -20.18 3.72 -5.26
C TYR A 10 -18.83 4.42 -5.35
N PHE A 11 -18.42 4.78 -6.56
CA PHE A 11 -17.12 5.45 -6.79
C PHE A 11 -17.08 6.86 -6.20
N LYS A 12 -18.17 7.59 -6.19
CA LYS A 12 -18.21 8.92 -5.58
C LYS A 12 -18.12 8.85 -4.04
N GLU A 13 -18.81 7.91 -3.43
CA GLU A 13 -18.95 7.88 -1.95
C GLU A 13 -17.94 6.97 -1.26
N MET A 14 -17.57 5.84 -1.87
CA MET A 14 -16.75 4.81 -1.21
C MET A 14 -15.32 4.71 -1.74
N TYR A 15 -15.12 4.97 -3.05
CA TYR A 15 -13.81 4.82 -3.68
C TYR A 15 -13.60 5.84 -4.81
N PRO A 16 -13.30 7.10 -4.51
CA PRO A 16 -13.05 8.12 -5.52
C PRO A 16 -11.93 7.70 -6.48
N ILE A 17 -12.27 7.48 -7.76
CA ILE A 17 -11.35 6.83 -8.72
C ILE A 17 -10.08 7.64 -8.94
N VAL A 18 -10.18 8.96 -9.20
CA VAL A 18 -9.03 9.78 -9.57
C VAL A 18 -7.94 9.80 -8.48
N PRO A 19 -8.24 10.16 -7.22
CA PRO A 19 -7.21 10.14 -6.17
C PRO A 19 -6.71 8.72 -5.86
N ARG A 20 -7.55 7.68 -6.01
CA ARG A 20 -7.14 6.30 -5.77
C ARG A 20 -6.28 5.72 -6.90
N LEU A 21 -6.55 6.11 -8.14
CA LEU A 21 -5.66 5.80 -9.26
C LEU A 21 -4.30 6.49 -9.06
N GLY A 22 -4.32 7.77 -8.69
CA GLY A 22 -3.10 8.49 -8.31
C GLY A 22 -2.30 7.78 -7.22
N LEU A 23 -2.96 7.28 -6.18
CA LEU A 23 -2.32 6.50 -5.12
C LEU A 23 -1.69 5.21 -5.69
N GLY A 24 -2.38 4.47 -6.56
CA GLY A 24 -1.83 3.27 -7.20
C GLY A 24 -0.58 3.55 -8.03
N VAL A 25 -0.60 4.66 -8.79
CA VAL A 25 0.56 5.13 -9.56
C VAL A 25 1.71 5.52 -8.61
N MET A 26 1.43 6.24 -7.53
CA MET A 26 2.45 6.65 -6.56
C MET A 26 3.13 5.46 -5.89
N ILE A 27 2.37 4.48 -5.41
CA ILE A 27 2.90 3.24 -4.83
C ILE A 27 3.81 2.52 -5.83
N PHE A 28 3.36 2.40 -7.09
CA PHE A 28 4.17 1.79 -8.13
C PHE A 28 5.47 2.55 -8.35
N LEU A 29 5.42 3.87 -8.57
CA LEU A 29 6.59 4.69 -8.88
C LEU A 29 7.59 4.72 -7.73
N GLU A 30 7.11 4.80 -6.50
CA GLU A 30 7.97 4.80 -5.31
C GLU A 30 8.80 3.52 -5.23
N ILE A 31 8.16 2.35 -5.25
CA ILE A 31 8.85 1.07 -5.18
C ILE A 31 9.75 0.88 -6.41
N TYR A 32 9.26 1.21 -7.60
CA TYR A 32 10.00 1.08 -8.85
C TYR A 32 11.29 1.90 -8.83
N PHE A 33 11.22 3.18 -8.50
CA PHE A 33 12.40 4.04 -8.50
C PHE A 33 13.34 3.75 -7.33
N ILE A 34 12.82 3.46 -6.12
CA ILE A 34 13.69 3.15 -4.99
C ILE A 34 14.54 1.90 -5.25
N VAL A 35 13.97 0.89 -5.90
CA VAL A 35 14.70 -0.31 -6.31
C VAL A 35 15.74 0.04 -7.39
N LEU A 36 15.36 0.73 -8.46
CA LEU A 36 16.27 1.09 -9.55
C LEU A 36 17.45 1.91 -9.07
N LEU A 37 17.18 3.00 -8.36
CA LEU A 37 18.21 3.94 -7.93
C LEU A 37 19.23 3.30 -6.99
N ASN A 38 18.78 2.41 -6.10
CA ASN A 38 19.67 1.67 -5.20
C ASN A 38 20.52 0.61 -5.93
N HIS A 39 20.06 0.10 -7.07
CA HIS A 39 20.85 -0.79 -7.94
C HIS A 39 21.72 -0.01 -8.94
N GLY A 40 21.82 1.31 -8.81
CA GLY A 40 22.69 2.13 -9.66
C GLY A 40 22.16 2.36 -11.07
N VAL A 41 20.88 2.09 -11.34
CA VAL A 41 20.23 2.47 -12.59
C VAL A 41 19.94 3.96 -12.52
N GLY A 42 20.92 4.75 -12.98
CA GLY A 42 20.90 6.21 -12.89
C GLY A 42 20.00 6.87 -13.92
N LYS A 43 19.91 8.20 -13.80
CA LYS A 43 19.14 9.04 -14.73
C LYS A 43 19.56 8.87 -16.18
N ASP A 44 20.83 8.61 -16.44
CA ASP A 44 21.36 8.43 -17.80
C ASP A 44 20.71 7.24 -18.52
N VAL A 45 20.40 6.16 -17.79
CA VAL A 45 19.66 5.00 -18.34
C VAL A 45 18.18 5.30 -18.44
N LEU A 46 17.61 5.99 -17.43
CA LEU A 46 16.17 6.27 -17.35
C LEU A 46 15.73 7.39 -18.30
N LEU A 47 16.62 8.35 -18.59
CA LEU A 47 16.34 9.50 -19.45
C LEU A 47 17.03 9.38 -20.82
N SER A 48 17.86 8.35 -21.05
CA SER A 48 18.46 8.12 -22.36
C SER A 48 17.35 7.82 -23.38
N PHE A 49 17.44 8.52 -24.50
CA PHE A 49 16.55 8.31 -25.63
C PHE A 49 17.39 8.02 -26.88
N HIS A 50 17.23 6.82 -27.41
CA HIS A 50 17.86 6.40 -28.66
C HIS A 50 16.75 6.09 -29.67
N PRO A 51 16.46 7.03 -30.59
CA PRO A 51 15.47 6.77 -31.63
C PRO A 51 15.91 5.59 -32.50
N VAL A 52 15.02 4.65 -32.73
CA VAL A 52 15.24 3.53 -33.63
C VAL A 52 15.05 4.02 -35.06
N GLU A 53 16.02 3.74 -35.92
CA GLU A 53 16.00 4.14 -37.32
C GLU A 53 14.73 3.58 -38.03
N GLY A 54 14.01 4.45 -38.73
CA GLY A 54 12.75 4.07 -39.40
C GLY A 54 11.49 4.04 -38.51
N GLN A 55 11.58 4.39 -37.23
CA GLN A 55 10.45 4.48 -36.30
C GLN A 55 10.22 5.90 -35.80
N SER A 56 8.96 6.23 -35.44
CA SER A 56 8.69 7.52 -34.82
C SER A 56 9.38 7.64 -33.47
N ALA A 57 9.85 8.87 -33.13
CA ALA A 57 10.48 9.16 -31.84
C ALA A 57 9.57 8.74 -30.65
N LEU A 58 8.27 8.99 -30.75
CA LEU A 58 7.30 8.63 -29.74
C LEU A 58 7.23 7.11 -29.52
N TYR A 59 7.16 6.33 -30.62
CA TYR A 59 7.12 4.86 -30.53
C TYR A 59 8.41 4.31 -29.92
N SER A 60 9.57 4.79 -30.35
CA SER A 60 10.88 4.40 -29.79
C SER A 60 10.96 4.68 -28.28
N PHE A 61 10.48 5.84 -27.84
CA PHE A 61 10.39 6.19 -26.42
C PHE A 61 9.50 5.22 -25.64
N PHE A 62 8.28 4.94 -26.13
CA PHE A 62 7.33 4.03 -25.49
C PHE A 62 7.89 2.62 -25.32
N VAL A 63 8.54 2.09 -26.35
CA VAL A 63 9.12 0.73 -26.32
C VAL A 63 10.35 0.68 -25.41
N GLN A 64 11.26 1.65 -25.53
CA GLN A 64 12.50 1.70 -24.75
C GLN A 64 12.22 1.78 -23.24
N HIS A 65 11.26 2.59 -22.84
CA HIS A 65 10.89 2.76 -21.42
C HIS A 65 9.84 1.78 -20.94
N ASP A 66 9.31 0.91 -21.82
CA ASP A 66 8.24 -0.04 -21.48
C ASP A 66 7.05 0.64 -20.80
N ILE A 67 6.60 1.74 -21.39
CA ILE A 67 5.49 2.53 -20.83
C ILE A 67 4.24 1.67 -20.64
N LEU A 68 3.98 0.73 -21.56
CA LEU A 68 2.86 -0.19 -21.43
C LEU A 68 2.97 -1.04 -20.14
N GLY A 69 4.15 -1.61 -19.87
CA GLY A 69 4.37 -2.40 -18.65
C GLY A 69 4.21 -1.55 -17.37
N MET A 70 4.70 -0.31 -17.38
CA MET A 70 4.51 0.62 -16.26
C MET A 70 3.03 0.96 -16.05
N LEU A 71 2.26 1.19 -17.11
CA LEU A 71 0.82 1.44 -17.03
C LEU A 71 0.06 0.22 -16.49
N ILE A 72 0.37 -0.99 -17.01
CA ILE A 72 -0.26 -2.22 -16.53
C ILE A 72 0.07 -2.45 -15.06
N CYS A 73 1.32 -2.26 -14.64
CA CYS A 73 1.73 -2.44 -13.26
C CYS A 73 1.02 -1.45 -12.31
N SER A 74 1.00 -0.17 -12.67
CA SER A 74 0.27 0.87 -11.93
C SER A 74 -1.23 0.59 -11.84
N PHE A 75 -1.83 0.18 -12.96
CA PHE A 75 -3.24 -0.21 -13.00
C PHE A 75 -3.51 -1.45 -12.15
N THR A 76 -2.60 -2.43 -12.13
CA THR A 76 -2.73 -3.62 -11.30
C THR A 76 -2.74 -3.27 -9.81
N VAL A 77 -1.86 -2.37 -9.36
CA VAL A 77 -1.86 -1.86 -7.99
C VAL A 77 -3.21 -1.21 -7.65
N PHE A 78 -3.67 -0.29 -8.50
CA PHE A 78 -4.97 0.38 -8.32
C PHE A 78 -6.13 -0.62 -8.28
N SER A 79 -6.21 -1.52 -9.26
CA SER A 79 -7.32 -2.47 -9.39
C SER A 79 -7.36 -3.48 -8.24
N PHE A 80 -6.18 -3.87 -7.74
CA PHE A 80 -6.09 -4.74 -6.58
C PHE A 80 -6.60 -4.06 -5.30
N LEU A 81 -6.20 -2.81 -5.05
CA LEU A 81 -6.71 -2.03 -3.91
C LEU A 81 -8.22 -1.78 -4.01
N LEU A 82 -8.74 -1.55 -5.21
CA LEU A 82 -10.19 -1.43 -5.45
C LEU A 82 -10.91 -2.76 -5.19
N TRP A 83 -10.33 -3.88 -5.64
CA TRP A 83 -10.85 -5.22 -5.35
C TRP A 83 -10.91 -5.49 -3.84
N LEU A 84 -9.83 -5.20 -3.11
CA LEU A 84 -9.82 -5.36 -1.65
C LEU A 84 -10.91 -4.52 -0.98
N ARG A 85 -11.12 -3.29 -1.44
CA ARG A 85 -12.19 -2.43 -0.90
C ARG A 85 -13.58 -3.05 -1.11
N ILE A 86 -13.87 -3.56 -2.31
CA ILE A 86 -15.14 -4.25 -2.59
C ILE A 86 -15.29 -5.52 -1.76
N ALA A 87 -14.20 -6.28 -1.60
CA ALA A 87 -14.19 -7.49 -0.77
C ALA A 87 -14.49 -7.18 0.71
N ASP A 88 -13.94 -6.09 1.24
CA ASP A 88 -14.23 -5.65 2.62
C ASP A 88 -15.70 -5.22 2.78
N ASP A 89 -16.28 -4.49 1.83
CA ASP A 89 -17.70 -4.13 1.86
C ASP A 89 -18.61 -5.38 1.84
N PHE A 90 -18.19 -6.47 1.18
CA PHE A 90 -18.94 -7.75 1.25
C PHE A 90 -18.77 -8.46 2.59
N LYS A 91 -17.55 -8.46 3.14
CA LYS A 91 -17.24 -9.10 4.42
C LYS A 91 -18.00 -8.45 5.58
N ASP A 92 -18.06 -7.13 5.56
CA ASP A 92 -18.60 -6.32 6.66
C ASP A 92 -20.07 -5.93 6.45
N TYR A 93 -20.74 -6.44 5.41
CA TYR A 93 -22.09 -6.05 5.00
C TYR A 93 -23.11 -6.04 6.14
N GLU A 94 -23.16 -7.12 6.94
CA GLU A 94 -24.13 -7.23 8.04
C GLU A 94 -23.84 -6.25 9.19
N LEU A 95 -22.56 -5.97 9.42
CA LEU A 95 -22.13 -4.97 10.40
C LEU A 95 -22.44 -3.56 9.89
N ASP A 96 -22.11 -3.28 8.65
CA ASP A 96 -22.34 -1.98 8.00
C ASP A 96 -23.84 -1.66 7.90
N LYS A 97 -24.68 -2.67 7.68
CA LYS A 97 -26.13 -2.48 7.66
C LYS A 97 -26.68 -1.99 9.01
N ARG A 98 -26.05 -2.38 10.11
CA ARG A 98 -26.43 -1.94 11.47
C ARG A 98 -25.83 -0.58 11.85
N LEU A 99 -24.54 -0.35 11.53
CA LEU A 99 -23.80 0.82 12.01
C LEU A 99 -23.73 1.95 11.00
N PHE A 100 -23.79 1.65 9.69
CA PHE A 100 -23.56 2.59 8.59
C PHE A 100 -24.61 2.38 7.48
N SER A 101 -25.89 2.31 7.85
CA SER A 101 -27.01 2.04 6.95
C SER A 101 -27.15 3.04 5.79
N PHE A 102 -26.52 4.23 5.91
CA PHE A 102 -26.50 5.26 4.88
C PHE A 102 -25.51 4.98 3.73
N ARG A 103 -24.52 4.06 3.91
CA ARG A 103 -23.56 3.71 2.86
C ARG A 103 -24.27 3.11 1.64
N PRO A 104 -23.70 3.25 0.40
CA PRO A 104 -24.36 2.82 -0.83
C PRO A 104 -24.83 1.36 -0.84
N LEU A 105 -23.98 0.43 -0.39
CA LEU A 105 -24.30 -1.00 -0.39
C LEU A 105 -25.32 -1.38 0.70
N PRO A 106 -25.16 -0.98 1.97
CA PRO A 106 -26.15 -1.23 3.03
C PRO A 106 -27.51 -0.58 2.79
N SER A 107 -27.56 0.62 2.18
CA SER A 107 -28.80 1.34 1.86
C SER A 107 -29.58 0.76 0.66
N GLY A 108 -28.97 -0.17 -0.09
CA GLY A 108 -29.56 -0.70 -1.32
C GLY A 108 -29.45 0.19 -2.56
N ARG A 109 -28.81 1.38 -2.45
CA ARG A 109 -28.53 2.26 -3.61
C ARG A 109 -27.54 1.65 -4.60
N VAL A 110 -26.79 0.64 -4.14
CA VAL A 110 -25.89 -0.20 -4.94
C VAL A 110 -26.14 -1.65 -4.55
N THR A 111 -26.23 -2.55 -5.54
CA THR A 111 -26.49 -3.96 -5.23
C THR A 111 -25.19 -4.79 -5.15
N LYS A 112 -25.24 -5.88 -4.37
CA LYS A 112 -24.14 -6.85 -4.35
C LYS A 112 -23.84 -7.43 -5.73
N SER A 113 -24.87 -7.59 -6.56
CA SER A 113 -24.74 -8.11 -7.93
C SER A 113 -23.93 -7.16 -8.81
N ASP A 114 -24.19 -5.86 -8.73
CA ASP A 114 -23.47 -4.86 -9.54
C ASP A 114 -21.96 -4.84 -9.20
N LEU A 115 -21.64 -4.81 -7.90
CA LEU A 115 -20.26 -4.83 -7.45
C LEU A 115 -19.55 -6.16 -7.76
N ARG A 116 -20.26 -7.29 -7.68
CA ARG A 116 -19.70 -8.61 -8.03
C ARG A 116 -19.34 -8.69 -9.50
N ILE A 117 -20.25 -8.28 -10.38
CA ILE A 117 -20.03 -8.27 -11.83
C ILE A 117 -18.87 -7.35 -12.17
N PHE A 118 -18.88 -6.14 -11.60
CA PHE A 118 -17.79 -5.18 -11.80
C PHE A 118 -16.44 -5.73 -11.34
N ALA A 119 -16.37 -6.30 -10.12
CA ALA A 119 -15.15 -6.88 -9.58
C ALA A 119 -14.65 -8.07 -10.44
N THR A 120 -15.55 -8.92 -10.93
CA THR A 120 -15.19 -10.02 -11.82
C THR A 120 -14.57 -9.50 -13.11
N ILE A 121 -15.18 -8.50 -13.76
CA ILE A 121 -14.63 -7.87 -14.96
C ILE A 121 -13.27 -7.24 -14.69
N LEU A 122 -13.15 -6.48 -13.60
CA LEU A 122 -11.91 -5.81 -13.20
C LEU A 122 -10.77 -6.81 -13.00
N ILE A 123 -11.01 -7.88 -12.23
CA ILE A 123 -10.02 -8.92 -11.96
C ILE A 123 -9.63 -9.65 -13.26
N SER A 124 -10.62 -10.07 -14.05
CA SER A 124 -10.37 -10.80 -15.30
C SER A 124 -9.58 -9.96 -16.29
N PHE A 125 -9.92 -8.67 -16.43
CA PHE A 125 -9.18 -7.74 -17.28
C PHE A 125 -7.74 -7.55 -16.79
N THR A 126 -7.54 -7.34 -15.48
CA THR A 126 -6.20 -7.16 -14.91
C THR A 126 -5.34 -8.41 -15.09
N LEU A 127 -5.88 -9.60 -14.80
CA LEU A 127 -5.17 -10.86 -14.99
C LEU A 127 -4.84 -11.10 -16.47
N LEU A 128 -5.75 -10.81 -17.38
CA LEU A 128 -5.53 -10.94 -18.82
C LEU A 128 -4.42 -10.00 -19.31
N MET A 129 -4.43 -8.72 -18.91
CA MET A 129 -3.37 -7.77 -19.27
C MET A 129 -1.99 -8.22 -18.75
N ASN A 130 -1.94 -8.68 -17.49
CA ASN A 130 -0.70 -9.22 -16.94
C ASN A 130 -0.24 -10.51 -17.65
N PHE A 131 -1.15 -11.42 -17.97
CA PHE A 131 -0.83 -12.66 -18.68
C PHE A 131 -0.26 -12.41 -20.10
N LEU A 132 -0.84 -11.46 -20.83
CA LEU A 132 -0.44 -11.17 -22.20
C LEU A 132 0.84 -10.34 -22.31
N PHE A 133 1.07 -9.41 -21.38
CA PHE A 133 2.10 -8.38 -21.53
C PHE A 133 3.19 -8.39 -20.45
N MET A 134 2.98 -9.09 -19.31
CA MET A 134 3.88 -8.99 -18.17
C MET A 134 4.63 -10.30 -17.91
N LYS A 135 5.96 -10.22 -17.82
CA LYS A 135 6.80 -11.40 -17.52
C LYS A 135 6.64 -11.89 -16.08
N ASN A 136 6.18 -11.03 -15.18
CA ASN A 136 5.97 -11.31 -13.76
C ASN A 136 4.51 -11.72 -13.44
N PHE A 137 3.75 -12.21 -14.40
CA PHE A 137 2.35 -12.62 -14.23
C PHE A 137 2.11 -13.51 -13.01
N ILE A 138 3.05 -14.42 -12.70
CA ILE A 138 2.92 -15.30 -11.54
C ILE A 138 2.74 -14.53 -10.22
N PHE A 139 3.43 -13.40 -10.04
CA PHE A 139 3.28 -12.57 -8.85
C PHE A 139 1.91 -11.87 -8.80
N CYS A 140 1.39 -11.45 -9.96
CA CYS A 140 0.03 -10.94 -10.06
C CYS A 140 -1.00 -12.01 -9.68
N PHE A 141 -0.84 -13.23 -10.20
CA PHE A 141 -1.72 -14.35 -9.89
C PHE A 141 -1.71 -14.71 -8.40
N ILE A 142 -0.53 -14.79 -7.78
CA ILE A 142 -0.39 -15.03 -6.33
C ILE A 142 -1.07 -13.92 -5.53
N LEU A 143 -0.87 -12.66 -5.91
CA LEU A 143 -1.47 -11.49 -5.25
C LEU A 143 -3.00 -11.58 -5.25
N TYR A 144 -3.62 -11.80 -6.40
CA TYR A 144 -5.08 -11.91 -6.52
C TYR A 144 -5.64 -13.18 -5.86
N THR A 145 -4.90 -14.30 -5.92
CA THR A 145 -5.27 -15.53 -5.21
C THR A 145 -5.29 -15.30 -3.70
N TYR A 146 -4.23 -14.67 -3.15
CA TYR A 146 -4.17 -14.37 -1.73
C TYR A 146 -5.27 -13.40 -1.30
N GLY A 147 -5.50 -12.32 -2.07
CA GLY A 147 -6.60 -11.39 -1.82
C GLY A 147 -7.98 -12.06 -1.84
N SER A 148 -8.18 -13.02 -2.75
CA SER A 148 -9.44 -13.78 -2.83
C SER A 148 -9.61 -14.72 -1.63
N LEU A 149 -8.54 -15.40 -1.19
CA LEU A 149 -8.57 -16.19 0.05
C LEU A 149 -8.86 -15.32 1.27
N MET A 150 -8.25 -14.14 1.33
CA MET A 150 -8.49 -13.15 2.39
C MET A 150 -9.95 -12.67 2.37
N ALA A 151 -10.56 -12.46 1.20
CA ALA A 151 -11.96 -12.04 1.05
C ALA A 151 -12.94 -13.08 1.63
N VAL A 152 -12.59 -14.36 1.58
CA VAL A 152 -13.39 -15.46 2.19
C VAL A 152 -12.86 -15.92 3.55
N TRP A 153 -12.06 -15.09 4.21
CA TRP A 153 -11.48 -15.37 5.52
C TRP A 153 -10.66 -16.68 5.56
N PHE A 154 -10.00 -17.05 4.48
CA PHE A 154 -9.28 -18.31 4.35
C PHE A 154 -10.14 -19.53 4.75
N PHE A 155 -11.46 -19.46 4.49
CA PHE A 155 -12.47 -20.45 4.91
C PHE A 155 -12.55 -20.69 6.44
N GLN A 156 -11.95 -19.82 7.26
CA GLN A 156 -11.86 -19.92 8.72
C GLN A 156 -12.48 -18.72 9.43
N LYS A 157 -13.57 -18.15 8.87
CA LYS A 157 -14.24 -16.94 9.39
C LYS A 157 -14.49 -17.02 10.90
N HIS A 158 -14.97 -18.17 11.39
CA HIS A 158 -15.33 -18.36 12.79
C HIS A 158 -14.16 -18.24 13.76
N LYS A 159 -12.92 -18.49 13.30
CA LYS A 159 -11.68 -18.32 14.09
C LYS A 159 -11.08 -16.94 13.91
N ILE A 160 -10.90 -16.54 12.64
CA ILE A 160 -10.18 -15.30 12.28
C ILE A 160 -10.95 -14.06 12.74
N ALA A 161 -12.28 -14.01 12.51
CA ALA A 161 -13.09 -12.85 12.89
C ALA A 161 -13.19 -12.63 14.42
N LYS A 162 -12.92 -13.67 15.22
CA LYS A 162 -12.92 -13.58 16.69
C LYS A 162 -11.59 -13.19 17.30
N SER A 163 -10.51 -13.14 16.52
CA SER A 163 -9.14 -12.89 17.01
C SER A 163 -8.47 -11.78 16.21
N LEU A 164 -8.34 -10.59 16.80
CA LEU A 164 -7.62 -9.47 16.19
C LEU A 164 -6.17 -9.83 15.78
N PRO A 165 -5.36 -10.50 16.62
CA PRO A 165 -4.02 -10.90 16.21
C PRO A 165 -4.02 -11.86 15.02
N LEU A 166 -4.94 -12.84 15.00
CA LEU A 166 -5.04 -13.78 13.89
C LEU A 166 -5.48 -13.07 12.60
N ALA A 167 -6.45 -12.15 12.70
CA ALA A 167 -6.86 -11.33 11.56
C ALA A 167 -5.69 -10.48 11.03
N LEU A 168 -4.89 -9.88 11.92
CA LEU A 168 -3.70 -9.11 11.52
C LEU A 168 -2.69 -9.98 10.76
N VAL A 169 -2.30 -11.12 11.31
CA VAL A 169 -1.29 -12.01 10.71
C VAL A 169 -1.76 -12.61 9.39
N THR A 170 -3.07 -12.86 9.23
CA THR A 170 -3.62 -13.43 7.99
C THR A 170 -3.95 -12.39 6.92
N HIS A 171 -4.21 -11.13 7.27
CA HIS A 171 -4.62 -10.13 6.29
C HIS A 171 -3.48 -9.19 5.89
N ASN A 172 -2.58 -8.87 6.82
CA ASN A 172 -1.53 -7.88 6.59
C ASN A 172 -0.45 -8.31 5.56
N PRO A 173 -0.08 -9.61 5.39
CA PRO A 173 0.89 -10.03 4.38
C PRO A 173 0.52 -9.67 2.94
N VAL A 174 -0.72 -9.31 2.66
CA VAL A 174 -1.15 -8.88 1.32
C VAL A 174 -0.37 -7.67 0.82
N GLN A 175 0.05 -6.76 1.72
CA GLN A 175 0.89 -5.62 1.35
C GLN A 175 2.29 -6.05 0.90
N ILE A 176 2.87 -7.08 1.54
CA ILE A 176 4.14 -7.69 1.11
C ILE A 176 4.01 -8.24 -0.31
N LEU A 177 2.91 -8.94 -0.61
CA LEU A 177 2.68 -9.51 -1.95
C LEU A 177 2.49 -8.42 -3.01
N LEU A 178 1.84 -7.31 -2.67
CA LEU A 178 1.70 -6.16 -3.55
C LEU A 178 3.07 -5.54 -3.88
N ASN A 179 3.91 -5.33 -2.87
CA ASN A 179 5.26 -4.80 -3.04
C ASN A 179 6.12 -5.78 -3.88
N LEU A 180 6.06 -7.08 -3.60
CA LEU A 180 6.76 -8.11 -4.37
C LEU A 180 6.33 -8.13 -5.85
N TYR A 181 5.06 -7.88 -6.15
CA TYR A 181 4.59 -7.76 -7.53
C TYR A 181 5.31 -6.61 -8.27
N VAL A 182 5.38 -5.43 -7.67
CA VAL A 182 6.08 -4.27 -8.28
C VAL A 182 7.59 -4.51 -8.39
N ILE A 183 8.21 -5.04 -7.33
CA ILE A 183 9.64 -5.35 -7.29
C ILE A 183 9.98 -6.39 -8.36
N SER A 184 9.17 -7.44 -8.51
CA SER A 184 9.39 -8.48 -9.53
C SER A 184 9.38 -7.93 -10.95
N TYR A 185 8.47 -6.98 -11.25
CA TYR A 185 8.47 -6.28 -12.54
C TYR A 185 9.78 -5.54 -12.77
N THR A 186 10.21 -4.76 -11.76
CA THR A 186 11.43 -3.95 -11.85
C THR A 186 12.68 -4.83 -12.05
N ILE A 187 12.79 -5.91 -11.26
CA ILE A 187 13.91 -6.86 -11.36
C ILE A 187 13.95 -7.52 -12.74
N MET A 188 12.81 -8.02 -13.22
CA MET A 188 12.76 -8.73 -14.50
C MET A 188 13.02 -7.81 -15.69
N LYS A 189 12.56 -6.55 -15.62
CA LYS A 189 12.78 -5.56 -16.67
C LYS A 189 14.26 -5.20 -16.81
N TYR A 190 14.93 -4.91 -15.69
CA TYR A 190 16.32 -4.43 -15.69
C TYR A 190 17.35 -5.51 -15.38
N LYS A 191 16.92 -6.78 -15.28
CA LYS A 191 17.77 -7.94 -14.97
C LYS A 191 18.61 -7.74 -13.69
N LEU A 192 17.95 -7.19 -12.65
CA LEU A 192 18.60 -6.91 -11.38
C LEU A 192 18.76 -8.19 -10.54
N PRO A 193 19.69 -8.23 -9.58
CA PRO A 193 19.84 -9.37 -8.68
C PRO A 193 18.56 -9.55 -7.84
N ILE A 194 18.08 -10.81 -7.73
CA ILE A 194 16.86 -11.13 -6.99
C ILE A 194 17.10 -11.05 -5.49
N LEU A 195 18.17 -11.70 -5.01
CA LEU A 195 18.55 -11.74 -3.60
C LEU A 195 19.50 -10.58 -3.28
N ASP A 196 18.93 -9.45 -2.93
CA ASP A 196 19.65 -8.24 -2.55
C ASP A 196 18.97 -7.57 -1.36
N ILE A 197 19.77 -6.93 -0.50
CA ILE A 197 19.27 -6.22 0.69
C ILE A 197 18.29 -5.10 0.32
N THR A 198 18.50 -4.42 -0.80
CA THR A 198 17.61 -3.37 -1.32
C THR A 198 16.23 -3.91 -1.58
N ASN A 199 16.13 -5.04 -2.29
CA ASN A 199 14.85 -5.66 -2.60
C ASN A 199 14.10 -6.09 -1.33
N PHE A 200 14.84 -6.67 -0.38
CA PHE A 200 14.26 -7.06 0.91
C PHE A 200 13.76 -5.83 1.70
N MET A 201 14.52 -4.75 1.74
CA MET A 201 14.09 -3.51 2.39
C MET A 201 12.92 -2.85 1.65
N ALA A 202 12.93 -2.85 0.30
CA ALA A 202 11.84 -2.31 -0.50
C ALA A 202 10.51 -3.06 -0.30
N VAL A 203 10.55 -4.37 -0.01
CA VAL A 203 9.34 -5.13 0.38
C VAL A 203 8.72 -4.57 1.66
N LEU A 204 9.54 -4.10 2.60
CA LEU A 204 9.11 -3.66 3.93
C LEU A 204 8.71 -2.18 3.97
N THR A 205 9.15 -1.35 3.01
CA THR A 205 8.99 0.12 3.05
C THR A 205 7.54 0.57 3.18
N LEU A 206 6.59 0.03 2.41
CA LEU A 206 5.16 0.33 2.53
C LEU A 206 4.40 -0.66 3.42
N TYR A 207 5.04 -1.75 3.82
CA TYR A 207 4.45 -2.73 4.72
C TYR A 207 4.39 -2.23 6.16
N PHE A 208 5.48 -1.67 6.67
CA PHE A 208 5.53 -1.16 8.05
C PHE A 208 4.54 -0.01 8.29
N PRO A 209 4.45 1.04 7.46
CA PRO A 209 3.47 2.10 7.64
C PRO A 209 2.03 1.58 7.72
N ALA A 210 1.66 0.64 6.84
CA ALA A 210 0.34 0.01 6.86
C ALA A 210 0.09 -0.78 8.15
N LEU A 211 1.08 -1.56 8.62
CA LEU A 211 1.01 -2.32 9.86
C LEU A 211 0.92 -1.42 11.09
N ILE A 212 1.76 -0.38 11.16
CA ILE A 212 1.79 0.60 12.24
C ILE A 212 0.44 1.31 12.33
N TRP A 213 -0.12 1.72 11.20
CA TRP A 213 -1.43 2.36 11.14
C TRP A 213 -2.55 1.43 11.59
N GLU A 214 -2.58 0.17 11.09
CA GLU A 214 -3.61 -0.82 11.43
C GLU A 214 -3.64 -1.12 12.93
N ILE A 215 -2.49 -1.22 13.58
CA ILE A 215 -2.42 -1.46 15.02
C ILE A 215 -2.82 -0.19 15.77
N SER A 216 -2.28 0.98 15.38
CA SER A 216 -2.49 2.24 16.09
C SER A 216 -3.94 2.69 16.12
N ARG A 217 -4.72 2.47 15.06
CA ARG A 217 -6.15 2.80 15.02
C ARG A 217 -7.00 2.00 16.01
N LYS A 218 -6.45 0.90 16.54
CA LYS A 218 -7.08 0.04 17.55
C LYS A 218 -6.37 0.10 18.90
N ILE A 219 -5.66 1.21 19.18
CA ILE A 219 -5.14 1.56 20.50
C ILE A 219 -5.99 2.70 21.05
N ARG A 220 -6.56 2.50 22.24
CA ARG A 220 -7.39 3.47 22.95
C ARG A 220 -6.84 3.72 24.34
N ALA A 221 -7.15 4.91 24.87
CA ALA A 221 -6.97 5.18 26.28
C ALA A 221 -7.91 4.29 27.12
N PRO A 222 -7.56 3.96 28.36
CA PRO A 222 -8.42 3.13 29.21
C PRO A 222 -9.84 3.64 29.34
N GLU A 223 -10.01 4.98 29.40
CA GLU A 223 -11.30 5.67 29.53
C GLU A 223 -12.12 5.66 28.21
N GLU A 224 -11.46 5.43 27.07
CA GLU A 224 -12.10 5.38 25.75
C GLU A 224 -12.46 3.96 25.31
N GLU A 225 -12.13 2.92 26.11
CA GLU A 225 -12.44 1.54 25.77
C GLU A 225 -13.96 1.32 25.81
N THR A 226 -14.45 0.65 24.78
CA THR A 226 -15.88 0.30 24.61
C THR A 226 -16.05 -1.21 24.57
N GLU A 227 -17.21 -1.70 24.21
CA GLU A 227 -17.44 -3.14 23.95
C GLU A 227 -16.65 -3.66 22.76
N TYR A 228 -16.17 -2.76 21.90
CA TYR A 228 -15.33 -3.11 20.75
C TYR A 228 -13.99 -3.70 21.20
N VAL A 229 -13.60 -4.81 20.56
CA VAL A 229 -12.32 -5.45 20.86
C VAL A 229 -11.17 -4.64 20.20
N THR A 230 -10.27 -4.13 21.04
CA THR A 230 -9.10 -3.36 20.64
C THR A 230 -7.82 -4.07 21.07
N TYR A 231 -6.66 -3.71 20.48
CA TYR A 231 -5.37 -4.24 20.95
C TYR A 231 -5.07 -3.78 22.38
N SER A 232 -5.39 -2.54 22.72
CA SER A 232 -5.23 -1.99 24.06
C SER A 232 -6.05 -2.75 25.11
N LYS A 233 -7.26 -3.18 24.76
CA LYS A 233 -8.11 -4.01 25.64
C LYS A 233 -7.54 -5.43 25.83
N LEU A 234 -6.94 -6.02 24.78
CA LEU A 234 -6.38 -7.36 24.84
C LEU A 234 -5.03 -7.43 25.57
N PHE A 235 -4.14 -6.48 25.33
CA PHE A 235 -2.76 -6.54 25.75
C PHE A 235 -2.33 -5.41 26.70
N GLY A 236 -3.22 -4.45 26.94
CA GLY A 236 -2.94 -3.21 27.67
C GLY A 236 -2.30 -2.14 26.77
N TYR A 237 -2.76 -0.89 26.92
CA TYR A 237 -2.35 0.20 26.04
C TYR A 237 -0.84 0.47 26.04
N LYS A 238 -0.17 0.40 27.21
CA LYS A 238 1.29 0.62 27.30
C LYS A 238 2.11 -0.38 26.50
N LYS A 239 1.69 -1.67 26.50
CA LYS A 239 2.36 -2.70 25.70
C LYS A 239 2.15 -2.48 24.21
N CYS A 240 0.93 -2.08 23.81
CA CYS A 240 0.62 -1.79 22.42
C CYS A 240 1.40 -0.57 21.91
N VAL A 241 1.48 0.51 22.69
CA VAL A 241 2.29 1.69 22.35
C VAL A 241 3.76 1.33 22.19
N ARG A 242 4.32 0.52 23.11
CA ARG A 242 5.70 0.04 23.01
C ARG A 242 5.93 -0.81 21.76
N PHE A 243 4.98 -1.66 21.42
CA PHE A 243 5.06 -2.49 20.21
C PHE A 243 5.07 -1.64 18.93
N VAL A 244 4.16 -0.67 18.83
CA VAL A 244 4.12 0.26 17.69
C VAL A 244 5.39 1.11 17.61
N PHE A 245 5.92 1.54 18.75
CA PHE A 245 7.22 2.24 18.83
C PHE A 245 8.36 1.39 18.23
N ILE A 246 8.44 0.11 18.57
CA ILE A 246 9.46 -0.81 18.02
C ILE A 246 9.28 -0.95 16.50
N LEU A 247 8.05 -1.12 16.04
CA LEU A 247 7.75 -1.20 14.59
C LEU A 247 8.12 0.09 13.86
N THR A 248 7.88 1.25 14.45
CA THR A 248 8.28 2.55 13.87
C THR A 248 9.78 2.66 13.69
N TRP A 249 10.57 2.18 14.65
CA TRP A 249 12.03 2.16 14.50
C TRP A 249 12.51 1.11 13.48
N ALA A 250 11.85 -0.04 13.37
CA ALA A 250 12.14 -1.01 12.33
C ALA A 250 11.86 -0.42 10.93
N ASP A 251 10.76 0.31 10.78
CA ASP A 251 10.40 1.01 9.56
C ASP A 251 11.45 2.07 9.19
N ILE A 252 11.85 2.92 10.14
CA ILE A 252 12.89 3.93 9.90
C ILE A 252 14.24 3.30 9.52
N CYS A 253 14.64 2.21 10.15
CA CYS A 253 15.87 1.49 9.77
C CYS A 253 15.77 0.99 8.32
N THR A 254 14.63 0.48 7.91
CA THR A 254 14.36 0.07 6.52
C THR A 254 14.56 1.24 5.56
N ASN A 255 13.93 2.37 5.86
CA ASN A 255 14.00 3.55 5.01
C ASN A 255 15.41 4.18 5.01
N PHE A 256 16.14 4.16 6.14
CA PHE A 256 17.54 4.60 6.16
C PHE A 256 18.42 3.82 5.18
N ILE A 257 18.29 2.50 5.15
CA ILE A 257 19.04 1.66 4.21
C ILE A 257 18.73 2.06 2.77
N LEU A 258 17.47 2.32 2.44
CA LEU A 258 17.02 2.68 1.10
C LEU A 258 17.47 4.08 0.66
N VAL A 259 17.49 5.07 1.56
CA VAL A 259 17.82 6.46 1.19
C VAL A 259 19.27 6.85 1.43
N TRP A 260 20.05 6.04 2.18
CA TRP A 260 21.44 6.36 2.55
C TRP A 260 22.35 6.69 1.36
N ARG A 261 22.18 5.95 0.26
CA ARG A 261 22.96 6.14 -0.97
C ARG A 261 22.44 7.28 -1.84
N LEU A 262 21.20 7.70 -1.63
CA LEU A 262 20.52 8.68 -2.46
C LEU A 262 20.63 10.09 -1.88
N SER A 263 20.34 10.26 -0.59
CA SER A 263 20.33 11.57 0.08
C SER A 263 20.62 11.46 1.57
N ARG A 264 21.69 12.08 2.01
CA ARG A 264 22.01 12.17 3.45
C ARG A 264 21.08 13.13 4.19
N LEU A 265 20.61 14.17 3.48
CA LEU A 265 19.63 15.10 4.04
C LEU A 265 18.32 14.35 4.38
N SER A 266 17.87 13.47 3.49
CA SER A 266 16.67 12.66 3.73
C SER A 266 16.83 11.73 4.93
N VAL A 267 18.00 11.13 5.13
CA VAL A 267 18.29 10.33 6.34
C VAL A 267 18.13 11.17 7.60
N LEU A 268 18.68 12.39 7.62
CA LEU A 268 18.55 13.31 8.76
C LEU A 268 17.07 13.68 9.02
N LEU A 269 16.33 14.01 7.97
CA LEU A 269 14.91 14.38 8.09
C LEU A 269 14.04 13.21 8.56
N LEU A 270 14.28 12.00 8.05
CA LEU A 270 13.62 10.77 8.52
C LEU A 270 13.95 10.49 9.99
N PHE A 271 15.21 10.68 10.40
CA PHE A 271 15.60 10.54 11.80
C PHE A 271 14.85 11.53 12.70
N LEU A 272 14.78 12.81 12.31
CA LEU A 272 14.02 13.81 13.06
C LEU A 272 12.53 13.46 13.15
N ASN A 273 11.93 12.93 12.08
CA ASN A 273 10.55 12.45 12.07
C ASN A 273 10.36 11.27 13.07
N ALA A 274 11.32 10.33 13.12
CA ALA A 274 11.29 9.22 14.07
C ALA A 274 11.42 9.67 15.52
N VAL A 275 12.30 10.62 15.78
CA VAL A 275 12.48 11.22 17.13
C VAL A 275 11.19 11.93 17.56
N TRP A 276 10.58 12.72 16.67
CA TRP A 276 9.29 13.36 16.95
C TRP A 276 8.18 12.34 17.23
N CYS A 277 8.06 11.30 16.43
CA CYS A 277 7.07 10.25 16.64
C CYS A 277 7.32 9.48 17.96
N SER A 278 8.59 9.23 18.28
CA SER A 278 9.00 8.62 19.55
C SER A 278 8.57 9.45 20.77
N TYR A 279 8.75 10.77 20.70
CA TYR A 279 8.23 11.69 21.72
C TYR A 279 6.70 11.59 21.84
N CYS A 280 5.98 11.54 20.73
CA CYS A 280 4.52 11.35 20.76
C CYS A 280 4.11 10.04 21.44
N PHE A 281 4.82 8.93 21.19
CA PHE A 281 4.54 7.66 21.88
C PHE A 281 4.81 7.73 23.38
N TYR A 282 5.89 8.38 23.77
CA TYR A 282 6.23 8.58 25.18
C TYR A 282 5.19 9.43 25.90
N ASP A 283 4.78 10.56 25.30
CA ASP A 283 3.75 11.45 25.86
C ASP A 283 2.40 10.73 25.99
N TYR A 284 1.98 9.98 24.95
CA TYR A 284 0.75 9.18 25.00
C TYR A 284 0.82 8.08 26.07
N ALA A 285 1.98 7.44 26.26
CA ALA A 285 2.13 6.40 27.27
C ALA A 285 1.99 6.95 28.70
N LYS A 286 2.34 8.24 28.91
CA LYS A 286 2.16 8.96 30.19
C LYS A 286 0.75 9.49 30.39
N SER A 287 0.15 10.02 29.34
CA SER A 287 -1.14 10.72 29.38
C SER A 287 -2.02 10.25 28.22
N PRO A 288 -2.53 8.99 28.27
CA PRO A 288 -3.47 8.51 27.28
C PRO A 288 -4.75 9.35 27.34
N GLY A 289 -5.47 9.48 26.23
CA GLY A 289 -6.68 10.32 26.18
C GLY A 289 -6.44 11.79 25.80
N ARG A 290 -5.19 12.28 25.86
CA ARG A 290 -4.87 13.66 25.44
C ARG A 290 -5.07 13.85 23.93
N TYR A 291 -4.83 12.80 23.15
CA TYR A 291 -5.07 12.75 21.70
C TYR A 291 -5.14 11.29 21.21
N ARG A 292 -5.70 11.07 20.05
CA ARG A 292 -5.67 9.74 19.43
C ARG A 292 -4.29 9.44 18.86
N ILE A 293 -3.64 8.36 19.30
CA ILE A 293 -2.31 7.98 18.83
C ILE A 293 -2.24 7.79 17.31
N VAL A 294 -3.32 7.28 16.70
CA VAL A 294 -3.40 7.06 15.24
C VAL A 294 -3.16 8.37 14.45
N SER A 295 -3.64 9.51 14.94
CA SER A 295 -3.42 10.79 14.24
C SER A 295 -1.95 11.23 14.19
N ARG A 296 -1.15 10.81 15.17
CA ARG A 296 0.30 11.04 15.18
C ARG A 296 1.03 10.10 14.25
N VAL A 297 0.61 8.86 14.24
CA VAL A 297 1.10 7.85 13.28
C VAL A 297 0.80 8.26 11.84
N GLU A 298 -0.41 8.73 11.54
CA GLU A 298 -0.76 9.23 10.21
C GLU A 298 0.17 10.36 9.75
N ARG A 299 0.43 11.35 10.64
CA ARG A 299 1.38 12.41 10.31
C ARG A 299 2.80 11.89 10.08
N TYR A 300 3.26 10.97 10.93
CA TYR A 300 4.55 10.31 10.77
C TYR A 300 4.65 9.66 9.38
N THR A 301 3.65 8.87 9.00
CA THR A 301 3.60 8.19 7.70
C THR A 301 3.57 9.18 6.54
N TYR A 302 2.73 10.23 6.59
CA TYR A 302 2.70 11.25 5.54
C TYR A 302 4.03 11.97 5.36
N ILE A 303 4.72 12.31 6.43
CA ILE A 303 6.05 12.95 6.38
C ILE A 303 7.06 11.98 5.75
N GLN A 304 7.06 10.71 6.20
CA GLN A 304 7.95 9.68 5.69
C GLN A 304 7.77 9.45 4.19
N GLU A 305 6.55 9.18 3.74
CA GLU A 305 6.25 8.92 2.32
C GLU A 305 6.58 10.15 1.45
N SER A 306 6.28 11.36 1.94
CA SER A 306 6.66 12.60 1.26
C SER A 306 8.19 12.72 1.13
N LEU A 307 8.95 12.38 2.17
CA LEU A 307 10.40 12.41 2.14
C LEU A 307 10.98 11.35 1.18
N MET A 308 10.39 10.15 1.11
CA MET A 308 10.80 9.11 0.16
C MET A 308 10.62 9.59 -1.28
N ILE A 309 9.45 10.14 -1.61
CA ILE A 309 9.17 10.70 -2.94
C ILE A 309 10.11 11.86 -3.28
N LEU A 310 10.28 12.81 -2.35
CA LEU A 310 11.20 13.95 -2.55
C LEU A 310 12.64 13.50 -2.71
N THR A 311 13.06 12.43 -2.03
CA THR A 311 14.38 11.82 -2.21
C THR A 311 14.56 11.29 -3.62
N ILE A 312 13.58 10.54 -4.13
CA ILE A 312 13.60 10.00 -5.49
C ILE A 312 13.67 11.14 -6.52
N VAL A 313 12.77 12.12 -6.42
CA VAL A 313 12.71 13.27 -7.34
C VAL A 313 14.01 14.09 -7.27
N GLY A 314 14.47 14.40 -6.06
CA GLY A 314 15.71 15.14 -5.85
C GLY A 314 16.92 14.43 -6.45
N PHE A 315 17.02 13.10 -6.25
CA PHE A 315 18.10 12.31 -6.85
C PHE A 315 18.04 12.28 -8.38
N LEU A 316 16.85 12.17 -8.97
CA LEU A 316 16.67 12.19 -10.43
C LEU A 316 17.04 13.55 -11.05
N ILE A 317 16.80 14.65 -10.35
CA ILE A 317 17.09 16.02 -10.86
C ILE A 317 18.56 16.38 -10.61
N PHE A 318 19.02 16.26 -9.40
CA PHE A 318 20.29 16.81 -8.92
C PHE A 318 21.40 15.76 -8.76
N GLY A 319 21.06 14.46 -8.80
CA GLY A 319 21.96 13.40 -8.39
C GLY A 319 21.99 13.23 -6.86
N ARG A 320 23.09 12.69 -6.33
CA ARG A 320 23.25 12.48 -4.89
C ARG A 320 23.29 13.80 -4.12
N ILE A 321 22.40 13.96 -3.13
CA ILE A 321 22.29 15.14 -2.26
C ILE A 321 22.77 14.80 -0.83
#